data_7a9c09d7581bb6ae9e45ddfbc8423c2e
#
_entry.id   7a9c09d7581bb6ae9e45ddfbc8423c2e
#
_cell.length_a   1.000
_cell.length_b   1.000
_cell.length_c   1.000
_cell.angle_alpha   90.00
_cell.angle_beta   90.00
_cell.angle_gamma   90.00
#
_symmetry.space_group_name_H-M   'P 1'
#
loop_
_entity.id
_entity.type
_entity.pdbx_description
1 polymer ?
#
loop_
_entity_poly.entity_id
_entity_poly.type
_entity_poly.pdbx_seq_one_letter_code
_entity_poly.pdbx_strand_id
1 'polypeptide(L)'
;MKLRNIIFIAGVLLLVMNPDVKAQKLSINQINELTMPFELPALPYAMDALEPHISQKTLEFHYGKHHQGYVNNLNNLVPGTEFENATLEEIIKKSEGGIFNNGAQVWNHTFYWNCLSPNGGGEPEGALAEAINKKYGSFEAFKEEFTKASLTLFGSGWSWLVKDANGELEIIKASNAGNPLRDGKTPLLTCDVWEHAYYLDRQNARPAYLGEYWELVDWKAVGERF
;
A
#
# COMPACT_ATOMS: atom_id res chain seq x y z
N MET A 1 -9.78 -30.43 -60.33
CA MET A 1 -9.19 -30.24 -58.98
C MET A 1 -9.15 -28.72 -58.72
N LYS A 2 -10.09 -28.18 -57.95
CA LYS A 2 -10.17 -26.72 -57.66
C LYS A 2 -9.58 -26.46 -56.29
N LEU A 3 -8.44 -25.79 -56.19
CA LEU A 3 -7.88 -25.27 -54.93
C LEU A 3 -8.79 -24.16 -54.41
N ARG A 4 -9.27 -24.32 -53.17
CA ARG A 4 -9.97 -23.27 -52.45
C ARG A 4 -8.92 -22.55 -51.57
N ASN A 5 -8.67 -21.28 -51.90
CA ASN A 5 -7.86 -20.39 -51.10
C ASN A 5 -8.67 -20.04 -49.82
N ILE A 6 -8.15 -20.40 -48.67
CA ILE A 6 -8.65 -19.97 -47.37
C ILE A 6 -7.87 -18.71 -46.99
N ILE A 7 -8.54 -17.57 -47.00
CA ILE A 7 -7.98 -16.31 -46.53
C ILE A 7 -8.22 -16.26 -45.01
N PHE A 8 -7.13 -16.34 -44.23
CA PHE A 8 -7.16 -16.03 -42.82
C PHE A 8 -7.17 -14.50 -42.65
N ILE A 9 -8.30 -13.95 -42.21
CA ILE A 9 -8.37 -12.57 -41.74
C ILE A 9 -7.96 -12.58 -40.28
N ALA A 10 -6.75 -12.14 -40.00
CA ALA A 10 -6.30 -11.86 -38.63
C ALA A 10 -6.97 -10.57 -38.17
N GLY A 11 -8.03 -10.69 -37.39
CA GLY A 11 -8.67 -9.55 -36.71
C GLY A 11 -7.76 -9.02 -35.61
N VAL A 12 -7.10 -7.89 -35.87
CA VAL A 12 -6.42 -7.12 -34.85
C VAL A 12 -7.51 -6.47 -33.99
N LEU A 13 -7.77 -7.01 -32.80
CA LEU A 13 -8.63 -6.38 -31.80
C LEU A 13 -7.85 -5.19 -31.23
N LEU A 14 -8.08 -3.99 -31.76
CA LEU A 14 -7.61 -2.76 -31.11
C LEU A 14 -8.40 -2.59 -29.82
N LEU A 15 -7.77 -2.93 -28.66
CA LEU A 15 -8.26 -2.46 -27.38
C LEU A 15 -8.14 -0.93 -27.37
N VAL A 16 -9.26 -0.26 -27.55
CA VAL A 16 -9.36 1.18 -27.28
C VAL A 16 -9.25 1.34 -25.78
N MET A 17 -8.04 1.70 -25.30
CA MET A 17 -7.85 2.10 -23.91
C MET A 17 -8.65 3.38 -23.67
N ASN A 18 -9.69 3.27 -22.86
CA ASN A 18 -10.51 4.40 -22.44
C ASN A 18 -9.66 5.23 -21.47
N PRO A 19 -9.25 6.48 -21.78
CA PRO A 19 -8.34 7.26 -20.96
C PRO A 19 -8.94 7.71 -19.61
N ASP A 20 -10.22 7.46 -19.38
CA ASP A 20 -10.94 7.91 -18.17
C ASP A 20 -11.14 6.83 -17.09
N VAL A 21 -10.55 5.65 -17.24
CA VAL A 21 -10.60 4.66 -16.16
C VAL A 21 -9.58 5.07 -15.08
N LYS A 22 -10.02 5.88 -14.13
CA LYS A 22 -9.25 6.07 -12.87
C LYS A 22 -9.07 4.69 -12.24
N ALA A 23 -7.83 4.32 -11.97
CA ALA A 23 -7.56 3.07 -11.27
C ALA A 23 -8.27 3.11 -9.92
N GLN A 24 -9.04 2.07 -9.64
CA GLN A 24 -9.78 1.96 -8.39
C GLN A 24 -8.87 1.48 -7.27
N LYS A 25 -9.03 2.01 -6.07
CA LYS A 25 -8.35 1.50 -4.87
C LYS A 25 -8.73 0.04 -4.64
N LEU A 26 -7.72 -0.80 -4.41
CA LEU A 26 -7.95 -2.20 -4.05
C LEU A 26 -8.38 -2.30 -2.59
N SER A 27 -9.40 -3.09 -2.31
CA SER A 27 -9.75 -3.48 -0.95
C SER A 27 -8.67 -4.40 -0.35
N ILE A 28 -8.63 -4.54 0.97
CA ILE A 28 -7.72 -5.47 1.66
C ILE A 28 -7.86 -6.89 1.11
N ASN A 29 -9.10 -7.37 0.92
CA ASN A 29 -9.35 -8.70 0.39
C ASN A 29 -8.79 -8.87 -1.03
N GLN A 30 -8.93 -7.86 -1.91
CA GLN A 30 -8.36 -7.91 -3.25
C GLN A 30 -6.82 -7.95 -3.22
N ILE A 31 -6.18 -7.21 -2.30
CA ILE A 31 -4.72 -7.26 -2.13
C ILE A 31 -4.30 -8.64 -1.60
N ASN A 32 -5.03 -9.19 -0.64
CA ASN A 32 -4.74 -10.48 -0.02
C ASN A 32 -4.78 -11.64 -1.04
N GLU A 33 -5.75 -11.61 -1.95
CA GLU A 33 -5.99 -12.66 -2.95
C GLU A 33 -5.09 -12.56 -4.20
N LEU A 34 -4.15 -11.62 -4.28
CA LEU A 34 -3.18 -11.57 -5.37
C LEU A 34 -2.34 -12.86 -5.40
N THR A 35 -2.16 -13.42 -6.60
CA THR A 35 -1.39 -14.65 -6.85
C THR A 35 -0.39 -14.42 -7.99
N MET A 36 0.50 -15.38 -8.20
CA MET A 36 1.45 -15.33 -9.33
C MET A 36 0.75 -15.42 -10.71
N PRO A 37 1.30 -14.74 -11.74
CA PRO A 37 2.35 -13.72 -11.62
C PRO A 37 1.83 -12.46 -10.94
N PHE A 38 2.56 -11.95 -9.95
CA PHE A 38 2.20 -10.68 -9.31
C PHE A 38 2.45 -9.53 -10.30
N GLU A 39 1.50 -8.61 -10.36
CA GLU A 39 1.61 -7.39 -11.16
C GLU A 39 1.69 -6.16 -10.24
N LEU A 40 2.35 -5.10 -10.73
CA LEU A 40 2.34 -3.83 -10.02
C LEU A 40 0.94 -3.21 -10.12
N PRO A 41 0.18 -3.11 -9.00
CA PRO A 41 -1.15 -2.52 -9.05
C PRO A 41 -1.08 -1.05 -9.48
N ALA A 42 -1.99 -0.62 -10.36
CA ALA A 42 -2.03 0.76 -10.79
C ALA A 42 -2.27 1.71 -9.61
N LEU A 43 -1.60 2.89 -9.63
CA LEU A 43 -1.88 3.94 -8.65
C LEU A 43 -3.33 4.42 -8.78
N PRO A 44 -4.04 4.66 -7.65
CA PRO A 44 -5.43 5.13 -7.69
C PRO A 44 -5.57 6.62 -8.08
N TYR A 45 -4.46 7.29 -8.42
CA TYR A 45 -4.35 8.68 -8.81
C TYR A 45 -3.16 8.88 -9.76
N ALA A 46 -3.08 10.05 -10.41
CA ALA A 46 -1.95 10.38 -11.28
C ALA A 46 -0.64 10.52 -10.47
N MET A 47 0.50 10.33 -11.13
CA MET A 47 1.83 10.35 -10.49
C MET A 47 2.17 11.68 -9.80
N ASP A 48 1.61 12.78 -10.29
CA ASP A 48 1.78 14.15 -9.78
C ASP A 48 0.67 14.61 -8.84
N ALA A 49 -0.36 13.77 -8.63
CA ALA A 49 -1.57 14.20 -7.92
C ALA A 49 -1.38 14.44 -6.42
N LEU A 50 -0.29 13.95 -5.82
CA LEU A 50 0.02 14.15 -4.41
C LEU A 50 0.86 15.42 -4.15
N GLU A 51 1.23 16.16 -5.22
CA GLU A 51 1.91 17.44 -5.04
C GLU A 51 0.98 18.50 -4.39
N PRO A 52 1.54 19.40 -3.58
CA PRO A 52 2.96 19.64 -3.29
C PRO A 52 3.52 18.78 -2.13
N HIS A 53 2.75 17.88 -1.55
CA HIS A 53 3.09 17.12 -0.33
C HIS A 53 4.13 16.03 -0.60
N ILE A 54 3.91 15.22 -1.64
CA ILE A 54 4.85 14.21 -2.15
C ILE A 54 5.02 14.47 -3.65
N SER A 55 6.27 14.68 -4.09
CA SER A 55 6.55 15.04 -5.47
C SER A 55 6.33 13.86 -6.44
N GLN A 56 6.02 14.17 -7.71
CA GLN A 56 6.03 13.20 -8.79
C GLN A 56 7.37 12.46 -8.83
N LYS A 57 8.48 13.17 -8.59
CA LYS A 57 9.81 12.56 -8.58
C LYS A 57 9.95 11.48 -7.52
N THR A 58 9.42 11.69 -6.32
CA THR A 58 9.39 10.67 -5.27
C THR A 58 8.56 9.46 -5.72
N LEU A 59 7.38 9.65 -6.32
CA LEU A 59 6.55 8.55 -6.82
C LEU A 59 7.22 7.76 -7.96
N GLU A 60 7.94 8.42 -8.87
CA GLU A 60 8.70 7.74 -9.93
C GLU A 60 9.68 6.69 -9.37
N PHE A 61 10.30 6.99 -8.22
CA PHE A 61 11.20 6.05 -7.54
C PHE A 61 10.45 5.12 -6.58
N HIS A 62 9.61 5.65 -5.71
CA HIS A 62 8.95 4.89 -4.66
C HIS A 62 7.98 3.85 -5.25
N TYR A 63 7.11 4.24 -6.17
CA TYR A 63 6.22 3.33 -6.88
C TYR A 63 6.94 2.63 -8.05
N GLY A 64 7.55 3.43 -8.96
CA GLY A 64 8.06 2.90 -10.23
C GLY A 64 9.37 2.11 -10.12
N LYS A 65 10.12 2.21 -9.01
CA LYS A 65 11.37 1.46 -8.79
C LYS A 65 11.32 0.56 -7.56
N HIS A 66 11.00 1.09 -6.38
CA HIS A 66 10.96 0.29 -5.16
C HIS A 66 9.81 -0.73 -5.19
N HIS A 67 8.57 -0.28 -5.35
CA HIS A 67 7.41 -1.18 -5.38
C HIS A 67 7.51 -2.17 -6.54
N GLN A 68 7.81 -1.69 -7.77
CA GLN A 68 8.03 -2.57 -8.92
C GLN A 68 9.18 -3.57 -8.68
N GLY A 69 10.25 -3.14 -8.01
CA GLY A 69 11.37 -4.00 -7.65
C GLY A 69 10.95 -5.16 -6.74
N TYR A 70 10.11 -4.89 -5.73
CA TYR A 70 9.58 -5.94 -4.87
C TYR A 70 8.68 -6.92 -5.62
N VAL A 71 7.84 -6.44 -6.54
CA VAL A 71 7.02 -7.28 -7.42
C VAL A 71 7.90 -8.19 -8.27
N ASN A 72 8.92 -7.64 -8.94
CA ASN A 72 9.84 -8.40 -9.78
C ASN A 72 10.62 -9.45 -8.96
N ASN A 73 11.11 -9.06 -7.78
CA ASN A 73 11.84 -9.98 -6.90
C ASN A 73 10.95 -11.10 -6.38
N LEU A 74 9.71 -10.81 -5.99
CA LEU A 74 8.77 -11.83 -5.55
C LEU A 74 8.49 -12.85 -6.66
N ASN A 75 8.24 -12.38 -7.89
CA ASN A 75 8.05 -13.24 -9.06
C ASN A 75 9.27 -14.10 -9.40
N ASN A 76 10.47 -13.68 -9.03
CA ASN A 76 11.69 -14.47 -9.22
C ASN A 76 11.93 -15.49 -8.09
N LEU A 77 11.44 -15.22 -6.88
CA LEU A 77 11.72 -16.02 -5.69
C LEU A 77 10.70 -17.14 -5.45
N VAL A 78 9.45 -16.94 -5.88
CA VAL A 78 8.34 -17.84 -5.57
C VAL A 78 8.29 -19.12 -6.44
N PRO A 79 8.65 -19.09 -7.75
CA PRO A 79 8.54 -20.26 -8.60
C PRO A 79 9.34 -21.47 -8.07
N GLY A 80 8.72 -22.66 -8.12
CA GLY A 80 9.31 -23.90 -7.62
C GLY A 80 9.36 -24.04 -6.10
N THR A 81 8.78 -23.10 -5.35
CA THR A 81 8.64 -23.19 -3.89
C THR A 81 7.22 -23.64 -3.51
N GLU A 82 7.01 -23.92 -2.21
CA GLU A 82 5.68 -24.24 -1.67
C GLU A 82 4.66 -23.06 -1.82
N PHE A 83 5.15 -21.84 -2.12
CA PHE A 83 4.34 -20.64 -2.28
C PHE A 83 3.95 -20.34 -3.74
N GLU A 84 4.30 -21.19 -4.71
CA GLU A 84 4.04 -20.94 -6.14
C GLU A 84 2.56 -20.68 -6.46
N ASN A 85 1.66 -21.36 -5.74
CA ASN A 85 0.21 -21.19 -5.92
C ASN A 85 -0.45 -20.49 -4.71
N ALA A 86 0.35 -19.90 -3.82
CA ALA A 86 -0.16 -19.22 -2.63
C ALA A 86 -0.66 -17.80 -2.96
N THR A 87 -1.62 -17.34 -2.20
CA THR A 87 -2.03 -15.93 -2.19
C THR A 87 -0.98 -15.06 -1.53
N LEU A 88 -1.00 -13.75 -1.79
CA LEU A 88 -0.09 -12.81 -1.17
C LEU A 88 -0.24 -12.81 0.37
N GLU A 89 -1.46 -12.97 0.87
CA GLU A 89 -1.72 -13.11 2.32
C GLU A 89 -1.06 -14.37 2.90
N GLU A 90 -1.17 -15.51 2.21
CA GLU A 90 -0.54 -16.75 2.65
C GLU A 90 0.98 -16.63 2.66
N ILE A 91 1.57 -15.99 1.65
CA ILE A 91 3.00 -15.68 1.60
C ILE A 91 3.41 -14.87 2.82
N ILE A 92 2.70 -13.77 3.13
CA ILE A 92 3.00 -12.92 4.29
C ILE A 92 2.93 -13.71 5.60
N LYS A 93 1.89 -14.53 5.77
CA LYS A 93 1.66 -15.26 7.00
C LYS A 93 2.61 -16.44 7.23
N LYS A 94 3.07 -17.10 6.15
CA LYS A 94 3.72 -18.41 6.25
C LYS A 94 5.18 -18.40 5.81
N SER A 95 5.61 -17.43 4.96
CA SER A 95 6.98 -17.42 4.43
C SER A 95 7.95 -16.65 5.33
N GLU A 96 9.24 -16.80 5.04
CA GLU A 96 10.35 -16.15 5.74
C GLU A 96 11.36 -15.58 4.73
N GLY A 97 12.33 -14.81 5.23
CA GLY A 97 13.47 -14.33 4.44
C GLY A 97 13.06 -13.49 3.24
N GLY A 98 13.65 -13.79 2.08
CA GLY A 98 13.45 -13.01 0.85
C GLY A 98 12.01 -13.03 0.33
N ILE A 99 11.33 -14.19 0.42
CA ILE A 99 9.93 -14.32 -0.04
C ILE A 99 9.03 -13.46 0.84
N PHE A 100 9.14 -13.57 2.17
CA PHE A 100 8.40 -12.72 3.09
C PHE A 100 8.69 -11.23 2.85
N ASN A 101 9.96 -10.85 2.80
CA ASN A 101 10.32 -9.43 2.68
C ASN A 101 9.72 -8.80 1.42
N ASN A 102 9.84 -9.47 0.26
CA ASN A 102 9.29 -8.94 -0.99
C ASN A 102 7.76 -9.02 -1.03
N GLY A 103 7.15 -10.11 -0.56
CA GLY A 103 5.69 -10.26 -0.49
C GLY A 103 5.05 -9.21 0.42
N ALA A 104 5.59 -9.05 1.63
CA ALA A 104 5.12 -8.03 2.56
C ALA A 104 5.30 -6.61 2.01
N GLN A 105 6.42 -6.31 1.33
CA GLN A 105 6.63 -5.00 0.70
C GLN A 105 5.67 -4.75 -0.47
N VAL A 106 5.34 -5.75 -1.30
CA VAL A 106 4.30 -5.60 -2.34
C VAL A 106 2.98 -5.22 -1.69
N TRP A 107 2.59 -5.90 -0.62
CA TRP A 107 1.34 -5.63 0.10
C TRP A 107 1.36 -4.24 0.77
N ASN A 108 2.42 -3.93 1.52
CA ASN A 108 2.57 -2.69 2.29
C ASN A 108 2.46 -1.46 1.37
N HIS A 109 3.17 -1.49 0.23
CA HIS A 109 3.13 -0.38 -0.73
C HIS A 109 1.77 -0.25 -1.40
N THR A 110 1.15 -1.36 -1.83
CA THR A 110 -0.21 -1.33 -2.41
C THR A 110 -1.20 -0.71 -1.42
N PHE A 111 -1.13 -1.13 -0.17
CA PHE A 111 -1.98 -0.61 0.89
C PHE A 111 -1.70 0.86 1.22
N TYR A 112 -0.42 1.26 1.23
CA TYR A 112 0.00 2.65 1.44
C TYR A 112 -0.59 3.59 0.38
N TRP A 113 -0.50 3.24 -0.89
CA TRP A 113 -1.10 4.04 -1.96
C TRP A 113 -2.62 4.20 -1.78
N ASN A 114 -3.27 3.15 -1.29
CA ASN A 114 -4.71 3.16 -0.99
C ASN A 114 -5.08 3.95 0.29
N CYS A 115 -4.11 4.28 1.15
CA CYS A 115 -4.31 5.15 2.31
C CYS A 115 -4.29 6.64 1.95
N LEU A 116 -3.79 7.00 0.75
CA LEU A 116 -3.58 8.40 0.35
C LEU A 116 -4.58 8.83 -0.71
N SER A 117 -4.82 10.14 -0.74
CA SER A 117 -5.67 10.80 -1.72
C SER A 117 -5.19 12.24 -1.97
N PRO A 118 -5.24 12.74 -3.21
CA PRO A 118 -5.01 14.17 -3.49
C PRO A 118 -6.05 15.09 -2.84
N ASN A 119 -7.18 14.52 -2.39
CA ASN A 119 -8.23 15.23 -1.64
C ASN A 119 -8.30 14.69 -0.21
N GLY A 120 -7.19 14.24 0.35
CA GLY A 120 -7.07 13.73 1.70
C GLY A 120 -6.98 14.82 2.75
N GLY A 121 -6.51 14.47 3.93
CA GLY A 121 -6.39 15.36 5.07
C GLY A 121 -7.66 15.45 5.90
N GLY A 122 -7.69 16.43 6.82
CA GLY A 122 -8.80 16.56 7.77
C GLY A 122 -8.82 15.45 8.82
N GLU A 123 -10.01 15.03 9.22
CA GLU A 123 -10.26 14.10 10.33
C GLU A 123 -11.18 12.96 9.88
N PRO A 124 -11.12 11.78 10.53
CA PRO A 124 -12.07 10.71 10.31
C PRO A 124 -13.47 11.08 10.79
N GLU A 125 -14.48 10.42 10.22
CA GLU A 125 -15.88 10.58 10.58
C GLU A 125 -16.49 9.24 11.04
N GLY A 126 -17.70 9.30 11.62
CA GLY A 126 -18.50 8.12 11.98
C GLY A 126 -17.83 7.20 13.01
N ALA A 127 -18.00 5.89 12.82
CA ALA A 127 -17.57 4.87 13.79
C ALA A 127 -16.06 4.88 14.05
N LEU A 128 -15.25 5.19 13.04
CA LEU A 128 -13.79 5.29 13.22
C LEU A 128 -13.42 6.48 14.11
N ALA A 129 -14.05 7.65 13.92
CA ALA A 129 -13.82 8.82 14.77
C ALA A 129 -14.21 8.55 16.23
N GLU A 130 -15.34 7.89 16.45
CA GLU A 130 -15.79 7.50 17.79
C GLU A 130 -14.79 6.54 18.47
N ALA A 131 -14.29 5.54 17.72
CA ALA A 131 -13.33 4.58 18.23
C ALA A 131 -11.97 5.23 18.54
N ILE A 132 -11.50 6.16 17.71
CA ILE A 132 -10.27 6.93 17.95
C ILE A 132 -10.45 7.79 19.21
N ASN A 133 -11.54 8.53 19.33
CA ASN A 133 -11.80 9.37 20.49
C ASN A 133 -11.93 8.52 21.77
N LYS A 134 -12.59 7.38 21.71
CA LYS A 134 -12.70 6.43 22.84
C LYS A 134 -11.32 5.92 23.27
N LYS A 135 -10.46 5.57 22.33
CA LYS A 135 -9.15 4.93 22.59
C LYS A 135 -8.08 5.93 23.02
N TYR A 136 -8.01 7.08 22.33
CA TYR A 136 -6.91 8.04 22.46
C TYR A 136 -7.33 9.36 23.16
N GLY A 137 -8.62 9.57 23.36
CA GLY A 137 -9.18 10.80 23.96
C GLY A 137 -9.58 11.86 22.94
N SER A 138 -8.82 12.02 21.87
CA SER A 138 -9.15 12.89 20.72
C SER A 138 -8.42 12.46 19.47
N PHE A 139 -8.80 13.02 18.33
CA PHE A 139 -8.09 12.82 17.08
C PHE A 139 -6.66 13.38 17.12
N GLU A 140 -6.48 14.55 17.73
CA GLU A 140 -5.17 15.19 17.89
C GLU A 140 -4.24 14.30 18.72
N ALA A 141 -4.71 13.73 19.82
CA ALA A 141 -3.92 12.83 20.66
C ALA A 141 -3.54 11.55 19.90
N PHE A 142 -4.44 11.00 19.09
CA PHE A 142 -4.14 9.90 18.17
C PHE A 142 -3.05 10.29 17.16
N LYS A 143 -3.23 11.47 16.50
CA LYS A 143 -2.27 11.99 15.51
C LYS A 143 -0.87 12.17 16.11
N GLU A 144 -0.80 12.71 17.33
CA GLU A 144 0.45 12.85 18.08
C GLU A 144 1.08 11.50 18.38
N GLU A 145 0.31 10.52 18.87
CA GLU A 145 0.81 9.19 19.21
C GLU A 145 1.29 8.42 17.97
N PHE A 146 0.53 8.45 16.87
CA PHE A 146 0.93 7.83 15.60
C PHE A 146 2.18 8.52 15.01
N THR A 147 2.25 9.84 15.05
CA THR A 147 3.42 10.62 14.62
C THR A 147 4.65 10.25 15.45
N LYS A 148 4.50 10.19 16.78
CA LYS A 148 5.57 9.76 17.69
C LYS A 148 6.03 8.33 17.40
N ALA A 149 5.11 7.40 17.13
CA ALA A 149 5.45 6.04 16.75
C ALA A 149 6.28 6.02 15.45
N SER A 150 5.88 6.80 14.45
CA SER A 150 6.57 6.95 13.18
C SER A 150 7.98 7.55 13.32
N LEU A 151 8.13 8.57 14.14
CA LEU A 151 9.40 9.23 14.42
C LEU A 151 10.37 8.34 15.20
N THR A 152 9.87 7.57 16.15
CA THR A 152 10.68 6.75 17.04
C THR A 152 10.93 5.33 16.54
N LEU A 153 10.40 4.95 15.37
CA LEU A 153 10.77 3.73 14.69
C LEU A 153 12.20 3.88 14.18
N PHE A 154 13.13 3.13 14.78
CA PHE A 154 14.54 3.19 14.42
C PHE A 154 14.78 2.51 13.07
N GLY A 155 15.46 3.22 12.16
CA GLY A 155 15.76 2.72 10.82
C GLY A 155 14.54 2.73 9.90
N SER A 156 14.45 1.69 9.06
CA SER A 156 13.40 1.50 8.06
C SER A 156 12.22 0.75 8.63
N GLY A 157 11.02 1.06 8.18
CA GLY A 157 9.83 0.32 8.59
C GLY A 157 8.53 1.07 8.28
N TRP A 158 7.48 0.64 8.99
CA TRP A 158 6.10 1.07 8.77
C TRP A 158 5.42 1.32 10.11
N SER A 159 4.69 2.42 10.22
CA SER A 159 3.77 2.66 11.33
C SER A 159 2.35 2.32 10.89
N TRP A 160 1.60 1.67 11.76
CA TRP A 160 0.27 1.16 11.45
C TRP A 160 -0.74 1.59 12.49
N LEU A 161 -1.95 1.98 12.05
CA LEU A 161 -3.16 1.86 12.84
C LEU A 161 -3.82 0.54 12.47
N VAL A 162 -4.07 -0.30 13.46
CA VAL A 162 -4.69 -1.61 13.28
C VAL A 162 -5.87 -1.79 14.21
N LYS A 163 -6.71 -2.77 13.86
CA LYS A 163 -7.77 -3.28 14.73
C LYS A 163 -7.40 -4.73 15.12
N ASP A 164 -7.44 -5.03 16.40
CA ASP A 164 -7.21 -6.37 16.92
C ASP A 164 -8.45 -7.28 16.79
N ALA A 165 -8.35 -8.54 17.21
CA ALA A 165 -9.45 -9.50 17.15
C ALA A 165 -10.66 -9.13 18.04
N ASN A 166 -10.49 -8.22 19.00
CA ASN A 166 -11.57 -7.72 19.87
C ASN A 166 -12.21 -6.45 19.31
N GLY A 167 -11.72 -5.95 18.16
CA GLY A 167 -12.17 -4.70 17.54
C GLY A 167 -11.52 -3.43 18.14
N GLU A 168 -10.53 -3.58 19.03
CA GLU A 168 -9.84 -2.44 19.65
C GLU A 168 -8.72 -1.91 18.74
N LEU A 169 -8.60 -0.57 18.70
CA LEU A 169 -7.56 0.11 17.92
C LEU A 169 -6.20 0.02 18.62
N GLU A 170 -5.15 -0.11 17.82
CA GLU A 170 -3.77 -0.11 18.29
C GLU A 170 -2.85 0.57 17.27
N ILE A 171 -1.88 1.35 17.75
CA ILE A 171 -0.77 1.85 16.94
C ILE A 171 0.43 0.93 17.13
N ILE A 172 0.93 0.35 16.02
CA ILE A 172 2.09 -0.52 16.05
C ILE A 172 3.21 -0.01 15.15
N LYS A 173 4.45 -0.36 15.50
CA LYS A 173 5.66 -0.10 14.72
C LYS A 173 6.21 -1.42 14.21
N ALA A 174 6.44 -1.53 12.93
CA ALA A 174 6.97 -2.73 12.30
C ALA A 174 8.26 -2.40 11.53
N SER A 175 9.37 -2.98 11.94
CA SER A 175 10.66 -2.77 11.28
C SER A 175 10.71 -3.44 9.91
N ASN A 176 11.46 -2.87 8.99
CA ASN A 176 11.70 -3.38 7.64
C ASN A 176 10.39 -3.64 6.88
N ALA A 177 10.11 -4.89 6.51
CA ALA A 177 8.92 -5.32 5.78
C ALA A 177 7.75 -5.73 6.68
N GLY A 178 7.83 -5.53 8.01
CA GLY A 178 6.83 -6.02 8.96
C GLY A 178 5.41 -5.64 8.58
N ASN A 179 4.50 -6.61 8.70
CA ASN A 179 3.12 -6.49 8.26
C ASN A 179 2.17 -7.07 9.33
N PRO A 180 1.12 -6.34 9.75
CA PRO A 180 0.22 -6.75 10.84
C PRO A 180 -0.63 -7.99 10.54
N LEU A 181 -0.80 -8.39 9.27
CA LEU A 181 -1.49 -9.63 8.91
C LEU A 181 -0.83 -10.87 9.54
N ARG A 182 0.48 -10.80 9.76
CA ARG A 182 1.24 -11.88 10.37
C ARG A 182 0.84 -12.15 11.81
N ASP A 183 0.41 -11.10 12.51
CA ASP A 183 -0.05 -11.13 13.90
C ASP A 183 -1.58 -11.24 14.00
N GLY A 184 -2.27 -11.49 12.88
CA GLY A 184 -3.73 -11.63 12.83
C GLY A 184 -4.50 -10.31 13.05
N LYS A 185 -3.84 -9.17 12.88
CA LYS A 185 -4.45 -7.84 13.04
C LYS A 185 -4.98 -7.32 11.71
N THR A 186 -6.03 -6.52 11.74
CA THR A 186 -6.62 -5.87 10.57
C THR A 186 -5.98 -4.49 10.37
N PRO A 187 -5.24 -4.25 9.27
CA PRO A 187 -4.67 -2.94 8.97
C PRO A 187 -5.76 -1.93 8.60
N LEU A 188 -5.69 -0.73 9.14
CA LEU A 188 -6.60 0.39 8.80
C LEU A 188 -5.87 1.52 8.08
N LEU A 189 -4.68 1.92 8.59
CA LEU A 189 -3.85 2.98 8.07
C LEU A 189 -2.38 2.59 8.17
N THR A 190 -1.55 3.01 7.22
CA THR A 190 -0.09 2.86 7.32
C THR A 190 0.65 4.09 6.84
N CYS A 191 1.81 4.32 7.44
CA CYS A 191 2.79 5.29 6.98
C CYS A 191 4.13 4.59 6.73
N ASP A 192 4.67 4.77 5.53
CA ASP A 192 6.02 4.31 5.18
C ASP A 192 7.05 5.27 5.78
N VAL A 193 7.93 4.77 6.63
CA VAL A 193 9.03 5.54 7.23
C VAL A 193 10.41 5.08 6.76
N TRP A 194 10.47 4.26 5.71
CA TRP A 194 11.70 4.07 4.93
C TRP A 194 12.13 5.42 4.33
N GLU A 195 13.41 5.71 4.31
CA GLU A 195 13.90 6.98 3.76
C GLU A 195 13.53 7.18 2.28
N HIS A 196 13.39 6.10 1.51
CA HIS A 196 12.98 6.21 0.11
C HIS A 196 11.58 6.85 -0.08
N ALA A 197 10.74 6.85 0.95
CA ALA A 197 9.42 7.47 0.90
C ALA A 197 9.48 9.01 0.90
N TYR A 198 10.59 9.61 1.39
CA TYR A 198 10.65 11.06 1.59
C TYR A 198 12.00 11.71 1.30
N TYR A 199 13.07 10.95 1.04
CA TYR A 199 14.43 11.52 0.97
C TYR A 199 14.59 12.52 -0.16
N LEU A 200 13.97 12.32 -1.31
CA LEU A 200 14.05 13.26 -2.44
C LEU A 200 13.39 14.61 -2.13
N ASP A 201 12.34 14.61 -1.33
CA ASP A 201 11.57 15.82 -1.00
C ASP A 201 12.04 16.49 0.30
N ARG A 202 12.46 15.70 1.28
CA ARG A 202 12.70 16.18 2.66
C ARG A 202 14.03 15.71 3.25
N GLN A 203 14.88 15.03 2.49
CA GLN A 203 16.15 14.42 2.92
C GLN A 203 15.95 13.62 4.21
N ASN A 204 16.74 13.89 5.26
CA ASN A 204 16.63 13.21 6.55
C ASN A 204 15.51 13.76 7.47
N ALA A 205 14.72 14.72 6.99
CA ALA A 205 13.71 15.40 7.81
C ALA A 205 12.39 14.62 7.88
N ARG A 206 12.40 13.40 8.48
CA ARG A 206 11.18 12.59 8.69
C ARG A 206 10.05 13.37 9.35
N PRO A 207 10.28 14.29 10.34
CA PRO A 207 9.20 15.11 10.89
C PRO A 207 8.48 15.97 9.85
N ALA A 208 9.21 16.55 8.88
CA ALA A 208 8.61 17.34 7.81
C ALA A 208 7.77 16.47 6.86
N TYR A 209 8.26 15.28 6.51
CA TYR A 209 7.48 14.32 5.73
C TYR A 209 6.17 13.92 6.43
N LEU A 210 6.21 13.67 7.74
CA LEU A 210 5.00 13.28 8.48
C LEU A 210 3.98 14.42 8.55
N GLY A 211 4.41 15.69 8.57
CA GLY A 211 3.51 16.82 8.42
C GLY A 211 2.73 16.77 7.12
N GLU A 212 3.42 16.55 6.01
CA GLU A 212 2.82 16.45 4.67
C GLU A 212 1.97 15.18 4.47
N TYR A 213 2.38 14.07 5.08
CA TYR A 213 1.63 12.81 5.04
C TYR A 213 0.19 12.98 5.55
N TRP A 214 0.00 13.73 6.64
CA TRP A 214 -1.33 13.94 7.23
C TRP A 214 -2.28 14.71 6.30
N GLU A 215 -1.77 15.54 5.41
CA GLU A 215 -2.57 16.28 4.42
C GLU A 215 -3.09 15.37 3.29
N LEU A 216 -2.58 14.14 3.21
CA LEU A 216 -2.90 13.19 2.15
C LEU A 216 -3.73 11.99 2.61
N VAL A 217 -3.92 11.78 3.93
CA VAL A 217 -4.65 10.61 4.45
C VAL A 217 -6.10 10.62 3.96
N ASP A 218 -6.50 9.53 3.29
CA ASP A 218 -7.88 9.30 2.87
C ASP A 218 -8.71 8.68 4.01
N TRP A 219 -9.23 9.52 4.88
CA TRP A 219 -10.01 9.08 6.04
C TRP A 219 -11.28 8.32 5.66
N LYS A 220 -11.84 8.57 4.47
CA LYS A 220 -12.96 7.79 3.96
C LYS A 220 -12.53 6.34 3.71
N ALA A 221 -11.43 6.14 2.98
CA ALA A 221 -10.91 4.80 2.72
C ALA A 221 -10.47 4.08 4.01
N VAL A 222 -9.93 4.81 5.00
CA VAL A 222 -9.58 4.25 6.32
C VAL A 222 -10.84 3.83 7.08
N GLY A 223 -11.89 4.66 7.09
CA GLY A 223 -13.18 4.38 7.73
C GLY A 223 -13.91 3.16 7.12
N GLU A 224 -13.81 2.96 5.80
CA GLU A 224 -14.39 1.80 5.11
C GLU A 224 -13.75 0.46 5.51
N ARG A 225 -12.55 0.49 6.13
CA ARG A 225 -11.84 -0.70 6.63
C ARG A 225 -12.13 -1.01 8.10
N PHE A 226 -12.69 -0.02 8.82
CA PHE A 226 -13.02 -0.14 10.24
C PHE A 226 -14.32 -0.90 10.48
#